data_696d9759c7a7ef0b3bc8d40bce0166ad
#
_entry.id   696d9759c7a7ef0b3bc8d40bce0166ad
#
_cell.length_a   1.000
_cell.length_b   1.000
_cell.length_c   1.000
_cell.angle_alpha   90.00
_cell.angle_beta   90.00
_cell.angle_gamma   90.00
#
_symmetry.space_group_name_H-M   'P 1'
#
loop_
_entity.id
_entity.type
_entity.pdbx_description
1 polymer ?
#
loop_
_entity_poly.entity_id
_entity_poly.type
_entity_poly.pdbx_seq_one_letter_code
_entity_poly.pdbx_strand_id
1 'polypeptide(L)'
;LGAEVIVCPTNVEPKDPRSYYSVAERLSKQLPNSYWANQYDNLSNTKAHYLTTGPEIWDQTDGKITHLIVGVGTGGTVSGTARYLKEQNPDIKIWGIDTYGSVFKKYHETGIFDEKEIYPYITEGIGEDILPANVDFKLIDHFEKVADGDAALAARRLAREEGLLLGYSAGSALAGLLQLKDRLKEDDVVVIIFHDHGSRYVGKIYNDDWMRERGFLDKELMVRDLIKAHANQKLITVGADDKVRQALQLMKEYDISQMPVMKENEIVGSLSENAVLTYILENPLS
;
A
#
# COMPACT_ATOMS: atom_id res chain seq x y z
N LEU A 1 10.02 26.51 1.87
CA LEU A 1 10.77 26.92 0.67
C LEU A 1 10.20 28.20 0.01
N GLY A 2 9.12 28.77 0.57
CA GLY A 2 8.54 30.05 0.12
C GLY A 2 7.62 29.96 -1.10
N ALA A 3 7.29 28.74 -1.58
CA ALA A 3 6.30 28.57 -2.64
C ALA A 3 4.88 28.65 -2.09
N GLU A 4 3.98 29.29 -2.83
CA GLU A 4 2.54 29.20 -2.61
C GLU A 4 2.04 27.84 -3.12
N VAL A 5 1.26 27.10 -2.31
CA VAL A 5 0.74 25.79 -2.65
C VAL A 5 -0.77 25.86 -2.80
N ILE A 6 -1.26 25.48 -3.98
CA ILE A 6 -2.69 25.35 -4.27
C ILE A 6 -3.07 23.89 -4.24
N VAL A 7 -3.86 23.49 -3.23
CA VAL A 7 -4.35 22.12 -3.08
C VAL A 7 -5.59 21.91 -3.94
N CYS A 8 -5.55 20.94 -4.82
CA CYS A 8 -6.65 20.57 -5.71
C CYS A 8 -7.26 19.21 -5.30
N PRO A 9 -8.55 18.97 -5.53
CA PRO A 9 -9.15 17.67 -5.29
C PRO A 9 -8.57 16.61 -6.25
N THR A 10 -8.41 15.39 -5.77
CA THR A 10 -7.93 14.24 -6.55
C THR A 10 -9.05 13.32 -7.04
N ASN A 11 -10.25 13.45 -6.49
CA ASN A 11 -11.44 12.65 -6.82
C ASN A 11 -12.33 13.33 -7.89
N VAL A 12 -11.71 13.95 -8.86
CA VAL A 12 -12.37 14.65 -9.97
C VAL A 12 -11.72 14.24 -11.28
N GLU A 13 -12.47 14.29 -12.38
CA GLU A 13 -11.91 13.99 -13.71
C GLU A 13 -10.81 14.98 -14.09
N PRO A 14 -9.83 14.56 -14.92
CA PRO A 14 -8.73 15.42 -15.34
C PRO A 14 -9.16 16.75 -15.98
N LYS A 15 -10.28 16.75 -16.72
CA LYS A 15 -10.87 17.94 -17.35
C LYS A 15 -11.71 18.82 -16.43
N ASP A 16 -11.97 18.38 -15.20
CA ASP A 16 -12.68 19.20 -14.21
C ASP A 16 -11.87 20.49 -13.96
N PRO A 17 -12.49 21.68 -13.99
CA PRO A 17 -11.78 22.95 -13.77
C PRO A 17 -11.11 23.05 -12.38
N ARG A 18 -11.45 22.19 -11.43
CA ARG A 18 -10.85 22.08 -10.09
C ARG A 18 -9.65 21.12 -10.06
N SER A 19 -9.48 20.28 -11.08
CA SER A 19 -8.37 19.35 -11.15
C SER A 19 -7.03 20.11 -11.18
N TYR A 20 -5.95 19.52 -10.66
CA TYR A 20 -4.64 20.16 -10.69
C TYR A 20 -4.11 20.33 -12.11
N TYR A 21 -4.52 19.52 -13.07
CA TYR A 21 -4.22 19.69 -14.49
C TYR A 21 -4.80 21.01 -15.02
N SER A 22 -6.12 21.19 -14.85
CA SER A 22 -6.84 22.38 -15.34
C SER A 22 -6.41 23.65 -14.58
N VAL A 23 -6.14 23.55 -13.29
CA VAL A 23 -5.66 24.66 -12.47
C VAL A 23 -4.27 25.09 -12.92
N ALA A 24 -3.33 24.16 -13.10
CA ALA A 24 -1.96 24.47 -13.53
C ALA A 24 -1.95 25.10 -14.92
N GLU A 25 -2.73 24.55 -15.88
CA GLU A 25 -2.87 25.11 -17.22
C GLU A 25 -3.43 26.54 -17.18
N ARG A 26 -4.50 26.77 -16.41
CA ARG A 26 -5.11 28.09 -16.26
C ARG A 26 -4.14 29.10 -15.66
N LEU A 27 -3.43 28.72 -14.60
CA LEU A 27 -2.47 29.61 -13.95
C LEU A 27 -1.32 29.99 -14.88
N SER A 28 -0.82 29.07 -15.67
CA SER A 28 0.25 29.35 -16.64
C SER A 28 -0.17 30.35 -17.72
N LYS A 29 -1.47 30.45 -18.02
CA LYS A 29 -2.03 31.42 -18.97
C LYS A 29 -2.31 32.78 -18.32
N GLN A 30 -2.52 32.83 -17.00
CA GLN A 30 -2.88 34.04 -16.26
C GLN A 30 -1.69 34.76 -15.63
N LEU A 31 -0.68 34.00 -15.21
CA LEU A 31 0.48 34.57 -14.53
C LEU A 31 1.58 34.92 -15.51
N PRO A 32 2.11 36.15 -15.50
CA PRO A 32 3.23 36.52 -16.32
C PRO A 32 4.51 35.77 -15.87
N ASN A 33 5.39 35.48 -16.78
CA ASN A 33 6.66 34.76 -16.51
C ASN A 33 6.50 33.41 -15.82
N SER A 34 5.36 32.72 -16.03
CA SER A 34 5.10 31.39 -15.55
C SER A 34 5.42 30.33 -16.62
N TYR A 35 5.69 29.11 -16.17
CA TYR A 35 5.90 27.96 -17.02
C TYR A 35 5.16 26.75 -16.49
N TRP A 36 4.30 26.14 -17.32
CA TRP A 36 3.65 24.89 -17.01
C TRP A 36 4.48 23.71 -17.51
N ALA A 37 5.06 22.96 -16.59
CA ALA A 37 5.92 21.83 -16.94
C ALA A 37 5.17 20.72 -17.70
N ASN A 38 3.85 20.55 -17.45
CA ASN A 38 2.98 19.53 -18.06
C ASN A 38 3.66 18.15 -18.15
N GLN A 39 3.94 17.57 -17.01
CA GLN A 39 4.73 16.33 -16.90
C GLN A 39 4.17 15.14 -17.69
N TYR A 40 2.89 15.15 -18.05
CA TYR A 40 2.22 14.08 -18.80
C TYR A 40 2.49 14.14 -20.31
N ASP A 41 2.52 15.36 -20.89
CA ASP A 41 2.56 15.52 -22.33
C ASP A 41 3.83 16.22 -22.83
N ASN A 42 4.58 16.88 -21.95
CA ASN A 42 5.84 17.49 -22.30
C ASN A 42 6.94 16.43 -22.50
N LEU A 43 7.31 16.18 -23.74
CA LEU A 43 8.31 15.18 -24.13
C LEU A 43 9.72 15.46 -23.59
N SER A 44 9.97 16.61 -22.96
CA SER A 44 11.21 16.86 -22.22
C SER A 44 11.36 15.88 -21.05
N ASN A 45 10.25 15.37 -20.50
CA ASN A 45 10.25 14.31 -19.48
C ASN A 45 10.89 13.02 -20.04
N THR A 46 10.37 12.50 -21.14
CA THR A 46 10.96 11.34 -21.84
C THR A 46 12.42 11.59 -22.28
N LYS A 47 12.70 12.79 -22.81
CA LYS A 47 14.05 13.17 -23.28
C LYS A 47 15.07 13.15 -22.13
N ALA A 48 14.69 13.60 -20.94
CA ALA A 48 15.58 13.57 -19.78
C ALA A 48 16.05 12.14 -19.46
N HIS A 49 15.14 11.20 -19.38
CA HIS A 49 15.47 9.79 -19.09
C HIS A 49 16.23 9.09 -20.24
N TYR A 50 15.95 9.48 -21.48
CA TYR A 50 16.73 9.01 -22.62
C TYR A 50 18.19 9.47 -22.54
N LEU A 51 18.44 10.70 -22.10
CA LEU A 51 19.80 11.28 -22.04
C LEU A 51 20.56 10.91 -20.75
N THR A 52 19.89 10.45 -19.72
CA THR A 52 20.52 10.17 -18.40
C THR A 52 20.25 8.75 -17.92
N THR A 53 19.03 8.41 -17.54
CA THR A 53 18.70 7.13 -16.89
C THR A 53 19.02 5.92 -17.78
N GLY A 54 18.71 6.00 -19.08
CA GLY A 54 19.03 4.94 -20.03
C GLY A 54 20.54 4.66 -20.13
N PRO A 55 21.37 5.67 -20.42
CA PRO A 55 22.84 5.53 -20.43
C PRO A 55 23.40 5.01 -19.11
N GLU A 56 22.96 5.55 -17.96
CA GLU A 56 23.43 5.11 -16.64
C GLU A 56 23.17 3.62 -16.39
N ILE A 57 21.97 3.14 -16.71
CA ILE A 57 21.62 1.72 -16.56
C ILE A 57 22.47 0.86 -17.49
N TRP A 58 22.63 1.27 -18.73
CA TRP A 58 23.45 0.55 -19.71
C TRP A 58 24.89 0.40 -19.23
N ASP A 59 25.51 1.50 -18.80
CA ASP A 59 26.88 1.54 -18.34
C ASP A 59 27.07 0.74 -17.02
N GLN A 60 26.17 0.89 -16.06
CA GLN A 60 26.23 0.19 -14.77
C GLN A 60 26.01 -1.32 -14.88
N THR A 61 25.38 -1.78 -15.94
CA THR A 61 25.19 -3.21 -16.24
C THR A 61 26.21 -3.77 -17.21
N ASP A 62 27.23 -3.00 -17.62
CA ASP A 62 28.16 -3.34 -18.69
C ASP A 62 27.46 -3.78 -19.99
N GLY A 63 26.28 -3.21 -20.27
CA GLY A 63 25.45 -3.60 -21.40
C GLY A 63 24.81 -4.99 -21.30
N LYS A 64 24.81 -5.62 -20.11
CA LYS A 64 24.30 -6.99 -19.90
C LYS A 64 22.82 -7.03 -19.51
N ILE A 65 22.18 -5.88 -19.31
CA ILE A 65 20.76 -5.82 -18.96
C ILE A 65 19.89 -6.60 -19.97
N THR A 66 19.02 -7.48 -19.47
CA THR A 66 18.06 -8.23 -20.29
C THR A 66 16.62 -7.76 -20.05
N HIS A 67 16.30 -7.29 -18.83
CA HIS A 67 14.96 -6.85 -18.47
C HIS A 67 15.00 -5.54 -17.67
N LEU A 68 14.13 -4.62 -18.05
CA LEU A 68 13.82 -3.41 -17.28
C LEU A 68 12.41 -3.51 -16.69
N ILE A 69 12.29 -3.38 -15.37
CA ILE A 69 11.03 -3.37 -14.63
C ILE A 69 10.79 -1.97 -14.10
N VAL A 70 9.66 -1.36 -14.43
CA VAL A 70 9.40 0.04 -14.08
C VAL A 70 7.92 0.30 -13.87
N GLY A 71 7.56 0.96 -12.77
CA GLY A 71 6.21 1.49 -12.55
C GLY A 71 5.90 2.60 -13.55
N VAL A 72 4.69 2.58 -14.12
CA VAL A 72 4.31 3.52 -15.19
C VAL A 72 3.23 4.47 -14.67
N GLY A 73 3.54 5.77 -14.60
CA GLY A 73 2.62 6.87 -14.39
C GLY A 73 2.67 7.81 -15.60
N THR A 74 3.36 8.94 -15.51
CA THR A 74 3.49 9.89 -16.64
C THR A 74 4.12 9.30 -17.90
N GLY A 75 4.89 8.22 -17.77
CA GLY A 75 5.52 7.52 -18.88
C GLY A 75 6.93 7.99 -19.24
N GLY A 76 7.38 9.12 -18.72
CA GLY A 76 8.68 9.68 -19.07
C GLY A 76 9.84 8.72 -18.79
N THR A 77 9.85 8.12 -17.59
CA THR A 77 10.90 7.18 -17.17
C THR A 77 10.93 5.94 -18.04
N VAL A 78 9.79 5.27 -18.22
CA VAL A 78 9.73 4.03 -19.00
C VAL A 78 10.10 4.28 -20.46
N SER A 79 9.49 5.30 -21.10
CA SER A 79 9.67 5.53 -22.54
C SER A 79 11.06 6.04 -22.88
N GLY A 80 11.61 6.96 -22.07
CA GLY A 80 12.96 7.49 -22.30
C GLY A 80 14.03 6.42 -22.10
N THR A 81 13.97 5.69 -20.99
CA THR A 81 14.91 4.61 -20.69
C THR A 81 14.79 3.46 -21.69
N ALA A 82 13.58 3.01 -21.98
CA ALA A 82 13.34 1.92 -22.93
C ALA A 82 13.83 2.25 -24.33
N ARG A 83 13.61 3.48 -24.81
CA ARG A 83 14.10 3.92 -26.12
C ARG A 83 15.61 3.79 -26.21
N TYR A 84 16.33 4.35 -25.24
CA TYR A 84 17.79 4.27 -25.22
C TYR A 84 18.27 2.81 -25.18
N LEU A 85 17.73 2.00 -24.25
CA LEU A 85 18.16 0.62 -24.08
C LEU A 85 17.88 -0.23 -25.33
N LYS A 86 16.71 -0.09 -25.96
CA LYS A 86 16.37 -0.82 -27.19
C LYS A 86 17.17 -0.36 -28.42
N GLU A 87 17.67 0.87 -28.45
CA GLU A 87 18.61 1.33 -29.46
C GLU A 87 20.00 0.66 -29.30
N GLN A 88 20.39 0.33 -28.03
CA GLN A 88 21.63 -0.41 -27.79
C GLN A 88 21.44 -1.92 -28.05
N ASN A 89 20.34 -2.50 -27.58
CA ASN A 89 20.00 -3.91 -27.77
C ASN A 89 18.46 -4.06 -27.87
N PRO A 90 17.91 -4.35 -29.07
CA PRO A 90 16.46 -4.47 -29.26
C PRO A 90 15.81 -5.65 -28.53
N ASP A 91 16.60 -6.64 -28.08
CA ASP A 91 16.10 -7.82 -27.39
C ASP A 91 15.78 -7.56 -25.91
N ILE A 92 16.22 -6.43 -25.34
CA ILE A 92 15.90 -6.06 -23.96
C ILE A 92 14.39 -5.96 -23.78
N LYS A 93 13.88 -6.65 -22.75
CA LYS A 93 12.46 -6.69 -22.41
C LYS A 93 12.12 -5.56 -21.44
N ILE A 94 11.08 -4.81 -21.77
CA ILE A 94 10.56 -3.71 -20.96
C ILE A 94 9.23 -4.14 -20.35
N TRP A 95 9.18 -4.32 -19.04
CA TRP A 95 7.97 -4.67 -18.31
C TRP A 95 7.47 -3.47 -17.52
N GLY A 96 6.34 -2.91 -17.96
CA GLY A 96 5.64 -1.83 -17.29
C GLY A 96 4.79 -2.39 -16.15
N ILE A 97 4.88 -1.78 -14.98
CA ILE A 97 4.03 -2.14 -13.85
C ILE A 97 2.93 -1.10 -13.72
N ASP A 98 1.70 -1.60 -13.70
CA ASP A 98 0.45 -0.86 -13.63
C ASP A 98 -0.31 -1.22 -12.35
N THR A 99 -1.39 -0.54 -12.05
CA THR A 99 -2.26 -0.84 -10.91
C THR A 99 -3.69 -1.12 -11.37
N TYR A 100 -4.44 -1.81 -10.55
CA TYR A 100 -5.88 -1.94 -10.75
C TYR A 100 -6.54 -0.56 -10.57
N GLY A 101 -7.45 -0.21 -11.49
CA GLY A 101 -8.03 1.14 -11.59
C GLY A 101 -7.38 2.04 -12.64
N SER A 102 -6.32 1.55 -13.31
CA SER A 102 -5.63 2.22 -14.41
C SER A 102 -5.95 1.59 -15.76
N VAL A 103 -5.86 2.39 -16.83
CA VAL A 103 -6.20 1.98 -18.20
C VAL A 103 -5.03 1.37 -18.98
N PHE A 104 -3.79 1.43 -18.48
CA PHE A 104 -2.60 1.17 -19.29
C PHE A 104 -2.49 -0.28 -19.80
N LYS A 105 -2.63 -1.27 -18.93
CA LYS A 105 -2.54 -2.67 -19.35
C LYS A 105 -3.57 -3.00 -20.42
N LYS A 106 -4.82 -2.62 -20.20
CA LYS A 106 -5.90 -2.87 -21.16
C LYS A 106 -5.65 -2.18 -22.49
N TYR A 107 -5.22 -0.92 -22.46
CA TYR A 107 -4.89 -0.19 -23.66
C TYR A 107 -3.71 -0.81 -24.41
N HIS A 108 -2.64 -1.19 -23.71
CA HIS A 108 -1.48 -1.84 -24.32
C HIS A 108 -1.85 -3.14 -25.03
N GLU A 109 -2.71 -3.96 -24.41
CA GLU A 109 -3.10 -5.28 -24.95
C GLU A 109 -4.09 -5.16 -26.14
N THR A 110 -4.96 -4.16 -26.14
CA THR A 110 -6.11 -4.09 -27.07
C THR A 110 -6.13 -2.86 -27.96
N GLY A 111 -5.39 -1.82 -27.65
CA GLY A 111 -5.47 -0.50 -28.29
C GLY A 111 -6.74 0.28 -27.95
N ILE A 112 -7.59 -0.22 -27.01
CA ILE A 112 -8.87 0.38 -26.65
C ILE A 112 -8.74 1.05 -25.29
N PHE A 113 -9.05 2.36 -25.24
CA PHE A 113 -9.25 3.06 -23.98
C PHE A 113 -10.61 2.65 -23.40
N ASP A 114 -10.58 1.94 -22.27
CA ASP A 114 -11.78 1.42 -21.61
C ASP A 114 -12.00 2.12 -20.27
N GLU A 115 -12.99 3.02 -20.22
CA GLU A 115 -13.36 3.75 -18.99
C GLU A 115 -13.81 2.85 -17.84
N LYS A 116 -14.18 1.59 -18.12
CA LYS A 116 -14.55 0.61 -17.08
C LYS A 116 -13.37 0.14 -16.25
N GLU A 117 -12.15 0.33 -16.76
CA GLU A 117 -10.92 0.07 -15.99
C GLU A 117 -10.67 1.15 -14.94
N ILE A 118 -11.35 2.31 -15.01
CA ILE A 118 -11.12 3.48 -14.14
C ILE A 118 -11.94 3.33 -12.87
N TYR A 119 -11.25 3.15 -11.74
CA TYR A 119 -11.83 3.18 -10.41
C TYR A 119 -10.76 3.53 -9.36
N PRO A 120 -11.15 4.00 -8.17
CA PRO A 120 -10.19 4.44 -7.16
C PRO A 120 -9.22 3.35 -6.73
N TYR A 121 -7.96 3.69 -6.60
CA TYR A 121 -6.88 2.87 -6.04
C TYR A 121 -6.03 3.71 -5.07
N ILE A 122 -5.16 3.06 -4.30
CA ILE A 122 -4.40 3.70 -3.22
C ILE A 122 -2.94 3.90 -3.59
N THR A 123 -2.41 3.06 -4.47
CA THR A 123 -1.00 3.12 -4.91
C THR A 123 -0.70 4.48 -5.53
N GLU A 124 0.35 5.14 -5.04
CA GLU A 124 0.78 6.45 -5.52
C GLU A 124 1.91 6.32 -6.55
N GLY A 125 1.87 7.16 -7.59
CA GLY A 125 2.97 7.34 -8.55
C GLY A 125 2.95 6.42 -9.76
N ILE A 126 2.00 5.51 -9.86
CA ILE A 126 1.76 4.67 -11.05
C ILE A 126 0.27 4.59 -11.37
N GLY A 127 -0.03 4.17 -12.61
CA GLY A 127 -1.40 4.08 -13.09
C GLY A 127 -1.98 5.45 -13.46
N GLU A 128 -2.87 5.48 -14.44
CA GLU A 128 -3.56 6.70 -14.88
C GLU A 128 -4.95 6.36 -15.44
N ASP A 129 -5.81 7.36 -15.45
CA ASP A 129 -7.11 7.39 -16.12
C ASP A 129 -7.09 8.14 -17.45
N ILE A 130 -5.90 8.47 -17.95
CA ILE A 130 -5.62 9.12 -19.24
C ILE A 130 -4.51 8.36 -19.96
N LEU A 131 -4.25 8.74 -21.23
CA LEU A 131 -3.11 8.27 -21.99
C LEU A 131 -2.11 9.42 -22.17
N PRO A 132 -1.08 9.52 -21.31
CA PRO A 132 -0.07 10.58 -21.43
C PRO A 132 0.73 10.46 -22.72
N ALA A 133 1.06 11.59 -23.35
CA ALA A 133 1.90 11.60 -24.55
C ALA A 133 3.33 11.08 -24.30
N ASN A 134 3.78 11.09 -23.05
CA ASN A 134 5.07 10.51 -22.65
C ASN A 134 5.08 8.97 -22.59
N VAL A 135 3.93 8.28 -22.64
CA VAL A 135 3.89 6.80 -22.68
C VAL A 135 3.97 6.31 -24.12
N ASP A 136 5.11 5.79 -24.52
CA ASP A 136 5.26 5.08 -25.79
C ASP A 136 5.01 3.58 -25.59
N PHE A 137 3.74 3.19 -25.72
CA PHE A 137 3.29 1.80 -25.51
C PHE A 137 3.99 0.79 -26.44
N LYS A 138 4.56 1.22 -27.56
CA LYS A 138 5.26 0.33 -28.50
C LYS A 138 6.62 -0.14 -27.97
N LEU A 139 7.21 0.60 -27.04
CA LEU A 139 8.48 0.23 -26.42
C LEU A 139 8.32 -0.76 -25.27
N ILE A 140 7.11 -0.94 -24.76
CA ILE A 140 6.81 -1.79 -23.61
C ILE A 140 6.37 -3.18 -24.11
N ASP A 141 7.08 -4.22 -23.68
CA ASP A 141 6.80 -5.59 -24.14
C ASP A 141 5.67 -6.25 -23.35
N HIS A 142 5.47 -5.83 -22.10
CA HIS A 142 4.44 -6.38 -21.22
C HIS A 142 4.01 -5.37 -20.15
N PHE A 143 2.73 -5.36 -19.81
CA PHE A 143 2.21 -4.70 -18.62
C PHE A 143 1.70 -5.72 -17.62
N GLU A 144 2.04 -5.55 -16.33
CA GLU A 144 1.49 -6.32 -15.24
C GLU A 144 0.78 -5.42 -14.23
N LYS A 145 -0.43 -5.83 -13.79
CA LYS A 145 -1.19 -5.13 -12.76
C LYS A 145 -0.86 -5.67 -11.38
N VAL A 146 -0.66 -4.79 -10.43
CA VAL A 146 -0.39 -5.10 -9.04
C VAL A 146 -1.47 -4.51 -8.15
N ALA A 147 -1.97 -5.30 -7.21
CA ALA A 147 -2.94 -4.83 -6.21
C ALA A 147 -2.26 -3.96 -5.15
N ASP A 148 -3.02 -2.99 -4.61
CA ASP A 148 -2.53 -2.06 -3.57
C ASP A 148 -1.91 -2.77 -2.37
N GLY A 149 -2.54 -3.84 -1.87
CA GLY A 149 -2.03 -4.61 -0.73
C GLY A 149 -0.69 -5.29 -1.03
N ASP A 150 -0.56 -5.90 -2.21
CA ASP A 150 0.68 -6.59 -2.63
C ASP A 150 1.84 -5.60 -2.77
N ALA A 151 1.57 -4.43 -3.35
CA ALA A 151 2.54 -3.34 -3.47
C ALA A 151 3.03 -2.85 -2.10
N ALA A 152 2.09 -2.61 -1.17
CA ALA A 152 2.42 -2.18 0.19
C ALA A 152 3.25 -3.22 0.95
N LEU A 153 2.90 -4.50 0.86
CA LEU A 153 3.62 -5.60 1.50
C LEU A 153 5.02 -5.78 0.89
N ALA A 154 5.16 -5.65 -0.44
CA ALA A 154 6.45 -5.74 -1.11
C ALA A 154 7.39 -4.59 -0.73
N ALA A 155 6.90 -3.34 -0.59
CA ALA A 155 7.70 -2.23 -0.08
C ALA A 155 8.21 -2.48 1.36
N ARG A 156 7.34 -3.00 2.24
CA ARG A 156 7.73 -3.38 3.62
C ARG A 156 8.75 -4.52 3.64
N ARG A 157 8.63 -5.46 2.70
CA ARG A 157 9.58 -6.56 2.54
C ARG A 157 10.96 -6.05 2.16
N LEU A 158 11.06 -5.14 1.17
CA LEU A 158 12.33 -4.48 0.81
C LEU A 158 12.99 -3.78 2.00
N ALA A 159 12.19 -3.07 2.81
CA ALA A 159 12.72 -2.40 4.00
C ALA A 159 13.27 -3.38 5.04
N ARG A 160 12.63 -4.53 5.26
CA ARG A 160 13.04 -5.52 6.26
C ARG A 160 14.19 -6.41 5.81
N GLU A 161 14.17 -6.84 4.54
CA GLU A 161 15.10 -7.86 4.04
C GLU A 161 16.34 -7.24 3.42
N GLU A 162 16.19 -6.07 2.77
CA GLU A 162 17.27 -5.41 2.03
C GLU A 162 17.71 -4.07 2.66
N GLY A 163 17.03 -3.58 3.70
CA GLY A 163 17.32 -2.27 4.30
C GLY A 163 16.94 -1.08 3.40
N LEU A 164 16.12 -1.29 2.37
CA LEU A 164 15.73 -0.30 1.39
C LEU A 164 14.37 0.31 1.75
N LEU A 165 14.37 1.49 2.38
CA LEU A 165 13.15 2.23 2.70
C LEU A 165 12.66 2.99 1.47
N LEU A 166 11.73 2.42 0.73
CA LEU A 166 11.27 2.88 -0.58
C LEU A 166 9.78 3.24 -0.60
N GLY A 167 9.36 3.98 -1.63
CA GLY A 167 7.97 4.40 -1.80
C GLY A 167 7.04 3.29 -2.29
N TYR A 168 5.76 3.64 -2.42
CA TYR A 168 4.70 2.70 -2.76
C TYR A 168 4.90 2.08 -4.16
N SER A 169 5.23 2.91 -5.15
CA SER A 169 5.48 2.45 -6.53
C SER A 169 6.68 1.51 -6.65
N ALA A 170 7.68 1.63 -5.77
CA ALA A 170 8.79 0.70 -5.70
C ALA A 170 8.32 -0.70 -5.24
N GLY A 171 7.40 -0.74 -4.26
CA GLY A 171 6.73 -1.98 -3.87
C GLY A 171 5.94 -2.60 -5.01
N SER A 172 5.23 -1.79 -5.81
CA SER A 172 4.54 -2.27 -7.01
C SER A 172 5.51 -2.87 -8.02
N ALA A 173 6.65 -2.20 -8.28
CA ALA A 173 7.65 -2.69 -9.22
C ALA A 173 8.21 -4.06 -8.78
N LEU A 174 8.52 -4.24 -7.49
CA LEU A 174 8.95 -5.54 -6.97
C LEU A 174 7.83 -6.59 -7.03
N ALA A 175 6.60 -6.26 -6.60
CA ALA A 175 5.48 -7.20 -6.62
C ALA A 175 5.19 -7.68 -8.05
N GLY A 176 5.17 -6.77 -9.02
CA GLY A 176 4.99 -7.11 -10.44
C GLY A 176 6.11 -8.01 -10.98
N LEU A 177 7.37 -7.75 -10.62
CA LEU A 177 8.46 -8.65 -10.96
C LEU A 177 8.25 -10.06 -10.36
N LEU A 178 7.86 -10.14 -9.09
CA LEU A 178 7.63 -11.42 -8.42
C LEU A 178 6.47 -12.22 -9.05
N GLN A 179 5.43 -11.54 -9.55
CA GLN A 179 4.34 -12.19 -10.32
C GLN A 179 4.86 -12.78 -11.64
N LEU A 180 5.87 -12.16 -12.24
CA LEU A 180 6.43 -12.55 -13.54
C LEU A 180 7.72 -13.37 -13.43
N LYS A 181 8.20 -13.70 -12.24
CA LYS A 181 9.50 -14.35 -11.99
C LYS A 181 9.72 -15.64 -12.79
N ASP A 182 8.67 -16.42 -13.02
CA ASP A 182 8.76 -17.68 -13.76
C ASP A 182 9.02 -17.52 -15.27
N ARG A 183 8.99 -16.25 -15.76
CA ARG A 183 9.39 -15.90 -17.13
C ARG A 183 10.87 -15.59 -17.26
N LEU A 184 11.58 -15.46 -16.15
CA LEU A 184 13.00 -15.16 -16.12
C LEU A 184 13.85 -16.43 -16.18
N LYS A 185 15.05 -16.27 -16.71
CA LYS A 185 16.07 -17.31 -16.76
C LYS A 185 17.18 -16.97 -15.75
N GLU A 186 18.00 -17.96 -15.43
CA GLU A 186 19.08 -17.85 -14.45
C GLU A 186 20.16 -16.82 -14.85
N ASP A 187 20.38 -16.65 -16.15
CA ASP A 187 21.35 -15.70 -16.73
C ASP A 187 20.79 -14.31 -17.04
N ASP A 188 19.51 -14.06 -16.76
CA ASP A 188 18.91 -12.73 -16.97
C ASP A 188 19.47 -11.70 -15.98
N VAL A 189 19.78 -10.53 -16.51
CA VAL A 189 20.14 -9.33 -15.75
C VAL A 189 18.93 -8.40 -15.70
N VAL A 190 18.30 -8.36 -14.55
CA VAL A 190 17.04 -7.63 -14.33
C VAL A 190 17.30 -6.34 -13.54
N VAL A 191 16.92 -5.21 -14.11
CA VAL A 191 16.96 -3.92 -13.43
C VAL A 191 15.56 -3.48 -13.05
N ILE A 192 15.37 -3.11 -11.79
CA ILE A 192 14.12 -2.54 -11.27
C ILE A 192 14.34 -1.07 -10.95
N ILE A 193 13.49 -0.18 -11.44
CA ILE A 193 13.53 1.23 -11.05
C ILE A 193 12.65 1.46 -9.80
N PHE A 194 13.27 1.99 -8.75
CA PHE A 194 12.62 2.45 -7.55
C PHE A 194 12.59 3.98 -7.52
N HIS A 195 11.40 4.57 -7.73
CA HIS A 195 11.26 5.98 -8.09
C HIS A 195 11.45 6.95 -6.92
N ASP A 196 11.06 6.57 -5.69
CA ASP A 196 11.12 7.47 -4.56
C ASP A 196 11.43 6.78 -3.23
N HIS A 197 11.71 7.62 -2.24
CA HIS A 197 12.07 7.18 -0.88
C HIS A 197 10.83 7.02 0.01
N GLY A 198 10.85 6.03 0.91
CA GLY A 198 9.75 5.68 1.80
C GLY A 198 9.37 6.70 2.88
N SER A 199 10.17 7.76 3.07
CA SER A 199 9.90 8.77 4.10
C SER A 199 8.53 9.44 4.00
N ARG A 200 7.95 9.53 2.81
CA ARG A 200 6.58 10.04 2.58
C ARG A 200 5.48 9.09 3.03
N TYR A 201 5.82 7.83 3.27
CA TYR A 201 4.88 6.72 3.49
C TYR A 201 4.95 6.16 4.91
N VAL A 202 5.69 6.80 5.82
CA VAL A 202 5.83 6.36 7.22
C VAL A 202 4.46 6.30 7.92
N GLY A 203 3.56 7.24 7.63
CA GLY A 203 2.19 7.23 8.16
C GLY A 203 1.19 6.40 7.32
N LYS A 204 1.66 5.71 6.27
CA LYS A 204 0.84 4.91 5.34
C LYS A 204 1.32 3.45 5.34
N ILE A 205 1.97 3.01 4.27
CA ILE A 205 2.39 1.60 4.09
C ILE A 205 3.35 1.10 5.18
N TYR A 206 4.04 1.98 5.90
CA TYR A 206 4.91 1.63 7.03
C TYR A 206 4.23 1.77 8.41
N ASN A 207 2.95 2.14 8.44
CA ASN A 207 2.13 2.19 9.66
C ASN A 207 1.18 1.00 9.71
N ASP A 208 1.28 0.18 10.77
CA ASP A 208 0.49 -1.05 10.90
C ASP A 208 -1.00 -0.79 11.03
N ASP A 209 -1.42 0.27 11.74
CA ASP A 209 -2.83 0.62 11.89
C ASP A 209 -3.42 1.02 10.54
N TRP A 210 -2.70 1.85 9.76
CA TRP A 210 -3.10 2.21 8.41
C TRP A 210 -3.25 0.99 7.49
N MET A 211 -2.34 0.02 7.60
CA MET A 211 -2.38 -1.24 6.84
C MET A 211 -3.56 -2.13 7.25
N ARG A 212 -3.83 -2.23 8.57
CA ARG A 212 -4.97 -3.01 9.10
C ARG A 212 -6.32 -2.40 8.73
N GLU A 213 -6.44 -1.07 8.78
CA GLU A 213 -7.66 -0.35 8.38
C GLU A 213 -8.05 -0.63 6.92
N ARG A 214 -7.07 -0.93 6.07
CA ARG A 214 -7.26 -1.26 4.63
C ARG A 214 -7.32 -2.75 4.33
N GLY A 215 -7.20 -3.58 5.36
CA GLY A 215 -7.21 -5.03 5.21
C GLY A 215 -5.94 -5.60 4.56
N PHE A 216 -4.83 -4.84 4.54
CA PHE A 216 -3.54 -5.30 4.01
C PHE A 216 -2.72 -6.08 5.04
N LEU A 217 -3.06 -5.96 6.32
CA LEU A 217 -2.59 -6.82 7.40
C LEU A 217 -3.78 -7.38 8.14
N ASP A 218 -3.62 -8.59 8.69
CA ASP A 218 -4.63 -9.20 9.54
C ASP A 218 -4.91 -8.30 10.75
N LYS A 219 -6.18 -8.20 11.13
CA LYS A 219 -6.55 -7.56 12.39
C LYS A 219 -6.09 -8.46 13.53
N GLU A 220 -5.11 -8.00 14.30
CA GLU A 220 -4.91 -8.56 15.63
C GLU A 220 -6.18 -8.34 16.46
N LEU A 221 -6.82 -9.44 16.87
CA LEU A 221 -7.93 -9.39 17.81
C LEU A 221 -7.38 -8.94 19.17
N MET A 222 -7.74 -7.73 19.56
CA MET A 222 -7.42 -7.21 20.88
C MET A 222 -8.55 -7.58 21.86
N VAL A 223 -8.22 -7.82 23.12
CA VAL A 223 -9.22 -8.10 24.18
C VAL A 223 -10.33 -7.05 24.19
N ARG A 224 -10.00 -5.78 23.96
CA ARG A 224 -10.98 -4.69 23.83
C ARG A 224 -12.00 -4.89 22.71
N ASP A 225 -11.66 -5.62 21.65
CA ASP A 225 -12.59 -5.88 20.53
C ASP A 225 -13.60 -6.97 20.88
N LEU A 226 -13.20 -7.92 21.72
CA LEU A 226 -14.06 -8.98 22.25
C LEU A 226 -15.02 -8.45 23.30
N ILE A 227 -14.59 -7.47 24.11
CA ILE A 227 -15.43 -6.92 25.20
C ILE A 227 -16.32 -5.75 24.76
N LYS A 228 -16.25 -5.27 23.51
CA LYS A 228 -17.10 -4.16 23.02
C LYS A 228 -18.60 -4.38 23.27
N ALA A 229 -19.08 -5.62 23.14
CA ALA A 229 -20.46 -5.98 23.41
C ALA A 229 -20.84 -5.86 24.91
N HIS A 230 -19.87 -5.87 25.79
CA HIS A 230 -20.01 -5.85 27.25
C HIS A 230 -19.52 -4.54 27.91
N ALA A 231 -19.08 -3.56 27.11
CA ALA A 231 -18.45 -2.32 27.60
C ALA A 231 -19.32 -1.51 28.58
N ASN A 232 -20.64 -1.67 28.53
CA ASN A 232 -21.60 -1.00 29.42
C ASN A 232 -22.16 -1.90 30.52
N GLN A 233 -21.67 -3.13 30.66
CA GLN A 233 -22.13 -4.03 31.73
C GLN A 233 -21.40 -3.70 33.04
N LYS A 234 -22.15 -3.69 34.13
CA LYS A 234 -21.59 -3.52 35.48
C LYS A 234 -20.71 -4.71 35.81
N LEU A 235 -19.48 -4.45 36.25
CA LEU A 235 -18.62 -5.51 36.76
C LEU A 235 -19.24 -6.17 37.99
N ILE A 236 -19.53 -7.47 37.92
CA ILE A 236 -20.05 -8.26 39.01
C ILE A 236 -18.87 -8.80 39.83
N THR A 237 -18.81 -8.46 41.08
CA THR A 237 -17.73 -8.82 42.00
C THR A 237 -18.30 -9.44 43.28
N VAL A 238 -17.48 -10.15 44.04
CA VAL A 238 -17.79 -10.69 45.38
C VAL A 238 -16.70 -10.27 46.36
N GLY A 239 -17.05 -10.01 47.57
CA GLY A 239 -16.10 -9.72 48.67
C GLY A 239 -15.33 -10.96 49.11
N ALA A 240 -14.06 -10.77 49.54
CA ALA A 240 -13.23 -11.88 50.04
C ALA A 240 -13.84 -12.56 51.27
N ASP A 241 -14.64 -11.82 52.08
CA ASP A 241 -15.30 -12.29 53.27
C ASP A 241 -16.77 -12.74 53.06
N ASP A 242 -17.24 -12.67 51.79
CA ASP A 242 -18.59 -13.11 51.44
C ASP A 242 -18.69 -14.64 51.40
N LYS A 243 -19.91 -15.14 51.64
CA LYS A 243 -20.15 -16.60 51.58
C LYS A 243 -20.11 -17.09 50.13
N VAL A 244 -19.47 -18.23 49.88
CA VAL A 244 -19.41 -18.91 48.57
C VAL A 244 -20.81 -19.08 47.95
N ARG A 245 -21.85 -19.33 48.76
CA ARG A 245 -23.24 -19.42 48.30
C ARG A 245 -23.71 -18.13 47.60
N GLN A 246 -23.30 -16.98 48.11
CA GLN A 246 -23.64 -15.69 47.51
C GLN A 246 -22.95 -15.51 46.15
N ALA A 247 -21.68 -15.92 46.05
CA ALA A 247 -20.96 -15.92 44.78
C ALA A 247 -21.65 -16.81 43.71
N LEU A 248 -22.02 -18.04 44.09
CA LEU A 248 -22.76 -18.96 43.21
C LEU A 248 -24.12 -18.41 42.76
N GLN A 249 -24.83 -17.70 43.67
CA GLN A 249 -26.10 -17.06 43.33
C GLN A 249 -25.91 -15.95 42.29
N LEU A 250 -24.88 -15.10 42.45
CA LEU A 250 -24.54 -14.07 41.49
C LEU A 250 -24.09 -14.67 40.14
N MET A 251 -23.29 -15.74 40.15
CA MET A 251 -22.89 -16.43 38.92
C MET A 251 -24.11 -16.91 38.13
N LYS A 252 -25.09 -17.50 38.82
CA LYS A 252 -26.33 -17.99 38.21
C LYS A 252 -27.24 -16.85 37.73
N GLU A 253 -27.35 -15.76 38.50
CA GLU A 253 -28.23 -14.63 38.18
C GLU A 253 -27.74 -13.86 36.95
N TYR A 254 -26.42 -13.70 36.83
CA TYR A 254 -25.78 -12.94 35.73
C TYR A 254 -25.21 -13.81 34.60
N ASP A 255 -25.42 -15.13 34.66
CA ASP A 255 -24.93 -16.10 33.67
C ASP A 255 -23.41 -15.98 33.42
N ILE A 256 -22.65 -15.90 34.52
CA ILE A 256 -21.18 -15.79 34.49
C ILE A 256 -20.55 -16.96 35.25
N SER A 257 -19.47 -17.50 34.68
CA SER A 257 -18.73 -18.63 35.28
C SER A 257 -17.52 -18.22 36.10
N GLN A 258 -17.22 -16.91 36.16
CA GLN A 258 -16.07 -16.36 36.86
C GLN A 258 -16.35 -14.92 37.31
N MET A 259 -15.84 -14.53 38.48
CA MET A 259 -15.93 -13.15 38.96
C MET A 259 -14.69 -12.73 39.76
N PRO A 260 -14.31 -11.45 39.75
CA PRO A 260 -13.27 -10.93 40.63
C PRO A 260 -13.68 -10.98 42.11
N VAL A 261 -12.70 -11.27 42.97
CA VAL A 261 -12.84 -11.20 44.44
C VAL A 261 -12.21 -9.89 44.91
N MET A 262 -12.99 -9.09 45.60
CA MET A 262 -12.60 -7.76 46.09
C MET A 262 -12.31 -7.78 47.60
N LYS A 263 -11.26 -7.05 47.99
CA LYS A 263 -10.99 -6.67 49.38
C LYS A 263 -10.52 -5.22 49.40
N GLU A 264 -11.16 -4.39 50.25
CA GLU A 264 -10.81 -2.97 50.39
C GLU A 264 -10.67 -2.21 49.06
N ASN A 265 -11.57 -2.43 48.09
CA ASN A 265 -11.58 -1.86 46.75
C ASN A 265 -10.47 -2.36 45.80
N GLU A 266 -9.69 -3.35 46.16
CA GLU A 266 -8.71 -3.98 45.31
C GLU A 266 -9.14 -5.39 44.88
N ILE A 267 -8.77 -5.78 43.64
CA ILE A 267 -8.98 -7.15 43.17
C ILE A 267 -7.88 -8.03 43.78
N VAL A 268 -8.24 -8.90 44.71
CA VAL A 268 -7.30 -9.80 45.41
C VAL A 268 -7.26 -11.20 44.83
N GLY A 269 -8.16 -11.51 43.89
CA GLY A 269 -8.22 -12.81 43.27
C GLY A 269 -9.39 -12.93 42.28
N SER A 270 -9.63 -14.15 41.85
CA SER A 270 -10.73 -14.51 40.95
C SER A 270 -11.33 -15.81 41.42
N LEU A 271 -12.64 -15.88 41.47
CA LEU A 271 -13.42 -17.09 41.84
C LEU A 271 -14.10 -17.61 40.59
N SER A 272 -13.87 -18.88 40.24
CA SER A 272 -14.57 -19.55 39.15
C SER A 272 -15.51 -20.64 39.70
N GLU A 273 -16.58 -20.95 38.96
CA GLU A 273 -17.51 -22.03 39.25
C GLU A 273 -16.77 -23.37 39.40
N ASN A 274 -15.82 -23.64 38.53
CA ASN A 274 -14.98 -24.84 38.60
C ASN A 274 -14.16 -24.92 39.91
N ALA A 275 -13.58 -23.80 40.36
CA ALA A 275 -12.80 -23.77 41.58
C ALA A 275 -13.69 -24.08 42.81
N VAL A 276 -14.93 -23.56 42.83
CA VAL A 276 -15.90 -23.87 43.90
C VAL A 276 -16.29 -25.32 43.84
N LEU A 277 -16.59 -25.87 42.68
CA LEU A 277 -16.98 -27.27 42.50
C LEU A 277 -15.85 -28.22 42.97
N THR A 278 -14.61 -27.95 42.57
CA THR A 278 -13.42 -28.72 42.96
C THR A 278 -13.28 -28.72 44.49
N TYR A 279 -13.39 -27.53 45.13
CA TYR A 279 -13.29 -27.42 46.57
C TYR A 279 -14.37 -28.23 47.33
N ILE A 280 -15.63 -28.19 46.84
CA ILE A 280 -16.74 -28.95 47.46
C ILE A 280 -16.52 -30.46 47.31
N LEU A 281 -16.01 -30.90 46.14
CA LEU A 281 -15.73 -32.33 45.92
C LEU A 281 -14.59 -32.86 46.81
N GLU A 282 -13.58 -32.03 47.04
CA GLU A 282 -12.43 -32.36 47.88
C GLU A 282 -12.75 -32.27 49.41
N ASN A 283 -13.77 -31.46 49.76
CA ASN A 283 -14.18 -31.22 51.17
C ASN A 283 -15.69 -31.45 51.38
N PRO A 284 -16.19 -32.67 51.24
CA PRO A 284 -17.63 -32.98 51.18
C PRO A 284 -18.45 -32.73 52.48
N LEU A 285 -17.81 -32.30 53.55
CA LEU A 285 -18.45 -32.00 54.83
C LEU A 285 -18.30 -30.54 55.32
N SER A 286 -17.80 -29.66 54.46
CA SER A 286 -17.61 -28.23 54.79
C SER A 286 -18.78 -27.33 54.36
#